data_a6211000d0c4c9049158cbc9b157aeb0
#
_entry.id   a6211000d0c4c9049158cbc9b157aeb0
#
_cell.length_a   1.000
_cell.length_b   1.000
_cell.length_c   1.000
_cell.angle_alpha   90.00
_cell.angle_beta   90.00
_cell.angle_gamma   90.00
#
_symmetry.space_group_name_H-M   'P 1'
#
loop_
_entity.id
_entity.type
_entity.pdbx_description
1 polymer ?
#
loop_
_entity_poly.entity_id
_entity_poly.type
_entity_poly.pdbx_seq_one_letter_code
_entity_poly.pdbx_strand_id
1 'polypeptide(L)'
;MPGPARLIWLPEAIADIQRLRQFIQPHNPTAARRAAQRIKAAAKRLQEYPASGRPVKGLLDVRDLLIPFGSGNYVLRYRLVGPLVIIVHVWHSREDRGEG
;
A
#
# COMPACT_ATOMS: atom_id res chain seq x y z
N MET A 1 24.56 10.73 9.26
CA MET A 1 23.47 9.78 9.38
C MET A 1 22.39 10.02 8.34
N PRO A 2 22.05 9.05 7.51
CA PRO A 2 20.96 9.27 6.59
C PRO A 2 19.66 9.45 7.37
N GLY A 3 18.85 10.41 6.97
CA GLY A 3 17.52 10.58 7.52
C GLY A 3 16.58 9.45 7.08
N PRO A 4 15.31 9.49 7.48
CA PRO A 4 14.33 8.51 7.02
C PRO A 4 14.21 8.55 5.50
N ALA A 5 13.82 7.43 4.91
CA ALA A 5 13.59 7.35 3.48
C ALA A 5 12.48 8.34 3.07
N ARG A 6 12.55 8.83 1.85
CA ARG A 6 11.52 9.72 1.30
C ARG A 6 10.39 8.86 0.74
N LEU A 7 9.16 9.25 1.06
CA LEU A 7 7.97 8.53 0.64
C LEU A 7 7.33 9.23 -0.55
N ILE A 8 7.13 8.49 -1.63
CA ILE A 8 6.52 9.00 -2.85
C ILE A 8 5.34 8.11 -3.21
N TRP A 9 4.18 8.72 -3.44
CA TRP A 9 2.99 8.02 -3.91
C TRP A 9 2.84 8.25 -5.40
N LEU A 10 2.86 7.18 -6.19
CA LEU A 10 2.57 7.31 -7.61
C LEU A 10 1.09 7.64 -7.82
N PRO A 11 0.75 8.33 -8.91
CA PRO A 11 -0.66 8.63 -9.21
C PRO A 11 -1.54 7.38 -9.24
N GLU A 12 -1.01 6.26 -9.72
CA GLU A 12 -1.75 4.99 -9.77
C GLU A 12 -2.11 4.51 -8.37
N ALA A 13 -1.20 4.66 -7.41
CA ALA A 13 -1.46 4.26 -6.03
C ALA A 13 -2.49 5.18 -5.36
N ILE A 14 -2.43 6.47 -5.66
CA ILE A 14 -3.43 7.42 -5.17
C ILE A 14 -4.81 7.08 -5.73
N ALA A 15 -4.87 6.76 -7.02
CA ALA A 15 -6.12 6.33 -7.65
C ALA A 15 -6.65 5.04 -7.02
N ASP A 16 -5.76 4.12 -6.66
CA ASP A 16 -6.15 2.90 -5.94
C ASP A 16 -6.84 3.20 -4.62
N ILE A 17 -6.29 4.14 -3.83
CA ILE A 17 -6.89 4.53 -2.55
C ILE A 17 -8.29 5.09 -2.78
N GLN A 18 -8.46 5.93 -3.79
CA GLN A 18 -9.77 6.51 -4.11
C GLN A 18 -10.78 5.43 -4.54
N ARG A 19 -10.33 4.49 -5.36
CA ARG A 19 -11.15 3.35 -5.80
C ARG A 19 -11.59 2.51 -4.62
N LEU A 20 -10.68 2.20 -3.71
CA LEU A 20 -10.98 1.39 -2.52
C LEU A 20 -11.97 2.11 -1.61
N ARG A 21 -11.82 3.42 -1.44
CA ARG A 21 -12.75 4.20 -0.63
C ARG A 21 -14.16 4.19 -1.26
N GLN A 22 -14.25 4.36 -2.57
CA GLN A 22 -15.53 4.36 -3.26
C GLN A 22 -16.23 3.02 -3.17
N PHE A 23 -15.46 1.93 -3.14
CA PHE A 23 -16.00 0.59 -3.01
C PHE A 23 -16.60 0.34 -1.62
N ILE A 24 -15.95 0.84 -0.57
CA ILE A 24 -16.36 0.60 0.82
C ILE A 24 -17.40 1.63 1.29
N GLN A 25 -17.26 2.89 0.87
CA GLN A 25 -18.02 4.02 1.39
C GLN A 25 -19.54 3.85 1.33
N PRO A 26 -20.14 3.31 0.24
CA PRO A 26 -21.59 3.14 0.20
C PRO A 26 -22.14 2.25 1.31
N HIS A 27 -21.34 1.31 1.79
CA HIS A 27 -21.76 0.36 2.81
C HIS A 27 -21.36 0.82 4.21
N ASN A 28 -20.21 1.47 4.34
CA ASN A 28 -19.68 1.87 5.64
C ASN A 28 -18.66 2.99 5.48
N PRO A 29 -19.09 4.26 5.57
CA PRO A 29 -18.17 5.39 5.42
C PRO A 29 -17.05 5.41 6.47
N THR A 30 -17.35 4.96 7.69
CA THR A 30 -16.34 4.90 8.76
C THR A 30 -15.26 3.89 8.43
N ALA A 31 -15.66 2.71 7.95
CA ALA A 31 -14.70 1.69 7.55
C ALA A 31 -13.82 2.17 6.39
N ALA A 32 -14.40 2.88 5.42
CA ALA A 32 -13.66 3.43 4.30
C ALA A 32 -12.58 4.40 4.79
N ARG A 33 -12.92 5.26 5.74
CA ARG A 33 -11.97 6.21 6.32
C ARG A 33 -10.86 5.49 7.07
N ARG A 34 -11.22 4.49 7.88
CA ARG A 34 -10.24 3.71 8.64
C ARG A 34 -9.27 2.97 7.72
N ALA A 35 -9.79 2.39 6.63
CA ALA A 35 -8.96 1.69 5.67
C ALA A 35 -7.92 2.63 5.07
N ALA A 36 -8.33 3.80 4.61
CA ALA A 36 -7.43 4.78 4.02
C ALA A 36 -6.37 5.23 5.04
N GLN A 37 -6.78 5.50 6.28
CA GLN A 37 -5.85 5.91 7.33
C GLN A 37 -4.83 4.83 7.65
N ARG A 38 -5.27 3.57 7.70
CA ARG A 38 -4.40 2.44 8.01
C ARG A 38 -3.36 2.23 6.91
N ILE A 39 -3.79 2.36 5.65
CA ILE A 39 -2.87 2.24 4.52
C ILE A 39 -1.82 3.35 4.54
N LYS A 40 -2.25 4.58 4.78
CA LYS A 40 -1.34 5.72 4.84
C LYS A 40 -0.36 5.59 6.00
N ALA A 41 -0.83 5.13 7.16
CA ALA A 41 0.04 4.94 8.33
C ALA A 41 1.08 3.85 8.05
N ALA A 42 0.68 2.75 7.40
CA ALA A 42 1.60 1.68 7.06
C ALA A 42 2.66 2.16 6.06
N ALA A 43 2.26 2.94 5.06
CA ALA A 43 3.19 3.52 4.10
C ALA A 43 4.21 4.42 4.80
N LYS A 44 3.75 5.23 5.73
CA LYS A 44 4.64 6.14 6.47
C LYS A 44 5.68 5.38 7.28
N ARG A 45 5.32 4.23 7.86
CA ARG A 45 6.26 3.40 8.60
C ARG A 45 7.36 2.82 7.73
N LEU A 46 7.12 2.69 6.43
CA LEU A 46 8.14 2.21 5.51
C LEU A 46 9.32 3.19 5.41
N GLN A 47 9.14 4.44 5.79
CA GLN A 47 10.25 5.38 5.84
C GLN A 47 11.29 4.99 6.88
N GLU A 48 10.86 4.34 7.97
CA GLU A 48 11.75 3.86 9.03
C GLU A 48 12.18 2.41 8.80
N TYR A 49 11.28 1.60 8.22
CA TYR A 49 11.50 0.17 8.05
C TYR A 49 11.22 -0.23 6.59
N PRO A 50 12.06 0.23 5.64
CA PRO A 50 11.78 0.02 4.22
C PRO A 50 11.80 -1.46 3.80
N ALA A 51 12.47 -2.32 4.54
CA ALA A 51 12.55 -3.74 4.21
C ALA A 51 11.46 -4.58 4.88
N SER A 52 10.43 -3.95 5.48
CA SER A 52 9.40 -4.70 6.22
C SER A 52 8.45 -5.49 5.31
N GLY A 53 8.27 -5.07 4.06
CA GLY A 53 7.49 -5.85 3.10
C GLY A 53 8.26 -7.05 2.57
N ARG A 54 7.54 -8.01 2.00
CA ARG A 54 8.14 -9.21 1.42
C ARG A 54 8.63 -8.92 0.00
N PRO A 55 9.81 -9.42 -0.39
CA PRO A 55 10.24 -9.30 -1.78
C PRO A 55 9.23 -9.97 -2.73
N VAL A 56 8.98 -9.35 -3.86
CA VAL A 56 8.13 -9.91 -4.89
C VAL A 56 9.02 -10.69 -5.86
N LYS A 57 8.71 -11.97 -6.00
CA LYS A 57 9.51 -12.86 -6.85
C LYS A 57 9.54 -12.34 -8.30
N GLY A 58 10.72 -12.25 -8.86
CA GLY A 58 10.90 -11.82 -10.23
C GLY A 58 10.95 -10.31 -10.45
N LEU A 59 10.74 -9.52 -9.40
CA LEU A 59 10.79 -8.07 -9.51
C LEU A 59 11.88 -7.51 -8.59
N LEU A 60 12.86 -6.84 -9.19
CA LEU A 60 13.97 -6.27 -8.45
C LEU A 60 13.50 -5.09 -7.61
N ASP A 61 13.88 -5.10 -6.33
CA ASP A 61 13.63 -4.01 -5.39
C ASP A 61 12.15 -3.68 -5.18
N VAL A 62 11.27 -4.62 -5.49
CA VAL A 62 9.83 -4.48 -5.26
C VAL A 62 9.41 -5.36 -4.10
N ARG A 63 8.60 -4.81 -3.20
CA ARG A 63 8.11 -5.51 -2.02
C ARG A 63 6.61 -5.30 -1.86
N ASP A 64 5.96 -6.27 -1.22
CA ASP A 64 4.55 -6.19 -0.85
C ASP A 64 4.43 -6.18 0.67
N LEU A 65 3.76 -5.16 1.19
CA LEU A 65 3.43 -5.07 2.61
C LEU A 65 1.96 -5.46 2.79
N LEU A 66 1.72 -6.45 3.65
CA LEU A 66 0.36 -6.87 3.98
C LEU A 66 -0.14 -6.07 5.16
N ILE A 67 -1.32 -5.48 5.02
CA ILE A 67 -1.94 -4.64 6.03
C ILE A 67 -3.27 -5.28 6.41
N PRO A 68 -3.36 -5.97 7.56
CA PRO A 68 -4.62 -6.62 7.95
C PRO A 68 -5.74 -5.61 8.12
N PHE A 69 -6.89 -5.93 7.57
CA PHE A 69 -8.09 -5.11 7.72
C PHE A 69 -9.33 -5.94 7.45
N GLY A 70 -10.21 -6.02 8.44
CA GLY A 70 -11.40 -6.85 8.32
C GLY A 70 -11.02 -8.33 8.20
N SER A 71 -11.65 -9.03 7.26
CA SER A 71 -11.42 -10.45 7.04
C SER A 71 -10.34 -10.75 6.00
N GLY A 72 -9.57 -9.75 5.60
CA GLY A 72 -8.51 -9.92 4.62
C GLY A 72 -7.37 -8.95 4.87
N ASN A 73 -6.64 -8.64 3.82
CA ASN A 73 -5.51 -7.73 3.89
C ASN A 73 -5.58 -6.75 2.74
N TYR A 74 -5.11 -5.52 2.99
CA TYR A 74 -4.65 -4.68 1.89
C TYR A 74 -3.24 -5.09 1.56
N VAL A 75 -2.89 -5.03 0.29
CA VAL A 75 -1.52 -5.26 -0.18
C VAL A 75 -1.03 -3.92 -0.71
N LEU A 76 0.07 -3.45 -0.14
CA LEU A 76 0.71 -2.22 -0.56
C LEU A 76 2.01 -2.59 -1.24
N ARG A 77 2.05 -2.43 -2.56
CA ARG A 77 3.25 -2.72 -3.35
C ARG A 77 4.10 -1.45 -3.45
N TYR A 78 5.36 -1.58 -3.14
CA TYR A 78 6.28 -0.46 -3.19
C TYR A 78 7.63 -0.87 -3.75
N ARG A 79 8.36 0.11 -4.23
CA ARG A 79 9.68 -0.08 -4.79
C ARG A 79 10.69 0.73 -4.00
N LEU A 80 11.88 0.15 -3.79
CA LEU A 80 12.97 0.82 -3.13
C LEU A 80 13.99 1.27 -4.17
N VAL A 81 14.23 2.59 -4.23
CA VAL A 81 15.21 3.17 -5.16
C VAL A 81 16.06 4.15 -4.37
N GLY A 82 17.27 3.74 -3.99
CA GLY A 82 18.12 4.55 -3.12
C GLY A 82 17.38 4.93 -1.84
N PRO A 83 17.30 6.23 -1.49
CA PRO A 83 16.58 6.67 -0.30
C PRO A 83 15.07 6.81 -0.51
N LEU A 84 14.54 6.35 -1.64
CA LEU A 84 13.13 6.53 -1.97
C LEU A 84 12.34 5.26 -1.70
N VAL A 85 11.17 5.42 -1.05
CA VAL A 85 10.12 4.41 -0.97
C VAL A 85 9.01 4.90 -1.89
N ILE A 86 8.78 4.19 -2.98
CA ILE A 86 7.82 4.57 -4.01
C ILE A 86 6.62 3.64 -3.93
N ILE A 87 5.47 4.16 -3.53
CA ILE A 87 4.24 3.37 -3.47
C ILE A 87 3.68 3.24 -4.89
N VAL A 88 3.59 1.99 -5.36
CA VAL A 88 3.25 1.68 -6.75
C VAL A 88 1.77 1.38 -6.91
N HIS A 89 1.25 0.47 -6.09
CA HIS A 89 -0.14 0.04 -6.15
C HIS A 89 -0.63 -0.40 -4.79
N VAL A 90 -1.95 -0.29 -4.58
CA VAL A 90 -2.63 -0.79 -3.39
C VAL A 90 -3.89 -1.53 -3.84
N TRP A 91 -4.12 -2.71 -3.27
CA TRP A 91 -5.36 -3.45 -3.54
C TRP A 91 -5.73 -4.28 -2.32
N HIS A 92 -6.96 -4.78 -2.30
CA HIS A 92 -7.40 -5.70 -1.25
C HIS A 92 -7.23 -7.14 -1.73
N SER A 93 -6.85 -8.04 -0.83
CA SER A 93 -6.59 -9.43 -1.16
C SER A 93 -7.79 -10.15 -1.76
N ARG A 94 -9.00 -9.63 -1.54
CA ARG A 94 -10.24 -10.21 -2.07
C ARG A 94 -10.69 -9.58 -3.38
N GLU A 95 -9.99 -8.55 -3.86
CA GLU A 95 -10.33 -7.96 -5.14
C GLU A 95 -9.99 -8.92 -6.28
N ASP A 96 -10.89 -9.01 -7.24
CA ASP A 96 -10.59 -9.66 -8.50
C ASP A 96 -9.83 -8.66 -9.36
N ARG A 97 -8.56 -8.94 -9.60
CA ARG A 97 -7.71 -8.07 -10.40
C ARG A 97 -7.67 -8.44 -11.87
N GLY A 98 -8.45 -9.45 -12.27
CA GLY A 98 -8.45 -9.93 -13.64
C GLY A 98 -7.16 -10.61 -14.06
N GLU A 99 -6.28 -10.92 -13.14
CA GLU A 99 -5.04 -11.63 -13.39
C GLU A 99 -5.21 -13.09 -13.01
N GLY A 100 -4.77 -13.94 -13.84
CA GLY A 100 -4.83 -15.33 -13.53
C GLY A 100 -4.01 -15.72 -12.31
#